data_42edff54a359bb8f059109bc07b242d8
#
_entry.id   42edff54a359bb8f059109bc07b242d8
#
_cell.length_a   1.000
_cell.length_b   1.000
_cell.length_c   1.000
_cell.angle_alpha   90.00
_cell.angle_beta   90.00
_cell.angle_gamma   90.00
#
_symmetry.space_group_name_H-M   'P 1'
#
loop_
_entity.id
_entity.type
_entity.pdbx_description
1 polymer ?
#
loop_
_entity_poly.entity_id
_entity_poly.type
_entity_poly.pdbx_seq_one_letter_code
_entity_poly.pdbx_strand_id
1 'polypeptide(L)'
;VHFERADTLLKRLKTTRLDNSHDAEVRKLLRVDVLIIDDFALRAMDQIDTAEVYEIIVERHRRASTILTSNRDPGEMLAQMADPLLAQSAIDRLHSNAHELVIDGESYRRRQRPGIDTTEHPEPSSPRRH
;
A
#
# COMPACT_ATOMS: atom_id res chain seq x y z
N VAL A 1 -12.83 -10.94 -5.59
CA VAL A 1 -11.55 -10.37 -5.20
C VAL A 1 -11.05 -9.42 -6.28
N HIS A 2 -10.68 -8.24 -5.89
CA HIS A 2 -10.10 -7.25 -6.79
C HIS A 2 -8.70 -6.91 -6.32
N PHE A 3 -7.72 -7.04 -7.20
CA PHE A 3 -6.32 -6.74 -6.92
C PHE A 3 -5.87 -5.61 -7.84
N GLU A 4 -5.27 -4.58 -7.26
CA GLU A 4 -4.77 -3.47 -8.06
C GLU A 4 -3.63 -2.78 -7.32
N ARG A 5 -2.62 -2.33 -8.07
CA ARG A 5 -1.56 -1.51 -7.48
C ARG A 5 -2.14 -0.15 -7.13
N ALA A 6 -1.65 0.42 -6.03
CA ALA A 6 -2.19 1.70 -5.55
C ALA A 6 -2.05 2.82 -6.57
N ASP A 7 -0.88 2.94 -7.20
CA ASP A 7 -0.66 4.02 -8.17
C ASP A 7 -1.57 3.88 -9.39
N THR A 8 -1.76 2.65 -9.86
CA THR A 8 -2.65 2.38 -10.99
C THR A 8 -4.10 2.70 -10.63
N LEU A 9 -4.51 2.27 -9.44
CA LEU A 9 -5.87 2.51 -8.97
C LEU A 9 -6.17 4.01 -8.86
N LEU A 10 -5.27 4.76 -8.25
CA LEU A 10 -5.48 6.20 -8.06
C LEU A 10 -5.49 6.95 -9.37
N LYS A 11 -4.61 6.56 -10.30
CA LYS A 11 -4.60 7.16 -11.63
C LYS A 11 -5.90 6.88 -12.37
N ARG A 12 -6.39 5.65 -12.28
CA ARG A 12 -7.63 5.26 -12.92
C ARG A 12 -8.82 6.04 -12.35
N LEU A 13 -8.87 6.21 -11.04
CA LEU A 13 -9.95 6.96 -10.41
C LEU A 13 -9.93 8.43 -10.82
N LYS A 14 -8.73 9.02 -10.97
CA LYS A 14 -8.64 10.38 -11.47
C LYS A 14 -9.20 10.49 -12.88
N THR A 15 -8.93 9.53 -13.72
CA THR A 15 -9.42 9.52 -15.09
C THR A 15 -10.95 9.46 -15.11
N THR A 16 -11.56 8.69 -14.22
CA THR A 16 -13.01 8.56 -14.19
C THR A 16 -13.72 9.85 -13.79
N ARG A 17 -13.02 10.76 -13.12
CA ARG A 17 -13.59 12.06 -12.80
C ARG A 17 -13.82 12.91 -14.03
N LEU A 18 -13.06 12.67 -15.09
CA LEU A 18 -13.17 13.44 -16.32
C LEU A 18 -14.36 13.03 -17.18
N ASP A 19 -14.85 11.81 -17.04
CA ASP A 19 -15.92 11.29 -17.89
C ASP A 19 -17.18 10.89 -17.10
N ASN A 20 -17.27 11.36 -15.86
CA ASN A 20 -18.43 11.16 -15.00
C ASN A 20 -18.68 9.70 -14.60
N SER A 21 -17.67 8.83 -14.73
CA SER A 21 -17.83 7.44 -14.32
C SER A 21 -17.26 7.18 -12.93
N HIS A 22 -16.81 8.22 -12.23
CA HIS A 22 -16.14 8.10 -10.94
C HIS A 22 -17.00 7.37 -9.90
N ASP A 23 -18.25 7.77 -9.74
CA ASP A 23 -19.12 7.17 -8.73
C ASP A 23 -19.34 5.69 -8.99
N ALA A 24 -19.50 5.32 -10.25
CA ALA A 24 -19.69 3.91 -10.60
C ALA A 24 -18.46 3.08 -10.29
N GLU A 25 -17.27 3.62 -10.58
CA GLU A 25 -16.02 2.91 -10.30
C GLU A 25 -15.78 2.76 -8.80
N VAL A 26 -16.05 3.81 -8.03
CA VAL A 26 -15.91 3.73 -6.58
C VAL A 26 -16.89 2.70 -6.03
N ARG A 27 -18.14 2.70 -6.49
CA ARG A 27 -19.11 1.72 -6.03
C ARG A 27 -18.67 0.29 -6.30
N LYS A 28 -18.05 0.04 -7.45
CA LYS A 28 -17.51 -1.29 -7.73
C LYS A 28 -16.46 -1.70 -6.71
N LEU A 29 -15.56 -0.79 -6.38
CA LEU A 29 -14.52 -1.06 -5.39
C LEU A 29 -15.11 -1.31 -4.00
N LEU A 30 -16.18 -0.60 -3.66
CA LEU A 30 -16.82 -0.76 -2.36
C LEU A 30 -17.59 -2.07 -2.24
N ARG A 31 -18.00 -2.67 -3.35
CA ARG A 31 -18.80 -3.89 -3.35
C ARG A 31 -17.99 -5.18 -3.30
N VAL A 32 -16.74 -5.17 -3.74
CA VAL A 32 -15.99 -6.42 -3.79
C VAL A 32 -15.74 -6.93 -2.37
N ASP A 33 -15.80 -8.24 -2.20
CA ASP A 33 -15.61 -8.84 -0.89
C ASP A 33 -14.21 -8.65 -0.35
N VAL A 34 -13.22 -8.76 -1.21
CA VAL A 34 -11.82 -8.58 -0.84
C VAL A 34 -11.16 -7.63 -1.83
N LEU A 35 -10.64 -6.53 -1.32
CA LEU A 35 -9.90 -5.57 -2.11
C LEU A 35 -8.45 -5.61 -1.66
N ILE A 36 -7.55 -5.84 -2.60
CA ILE A 36 -6.11 -5.86 -2.34
C ILE A 36 -5.50 -4.67 -3.06
N ILE A 37 -4.94 -3.76 -2.26
CA ILE A 37 -4.23 -2.58 -2.78
C ILE A 37 -2.75 -2.82 -2.56
N ASP A 38 -2.02 -2.98 -3.65
CA ASP A 38 -0.63 -3.38 -3.62
C ASP A 38 0.30 -2.17 -3.75
N ASP A 39 1.45 -2.23 -3.11
CA ASP A 39 2.47 -1.18 -3.15
C ASP A 39 1.91 0.19 -2.74
N PHE A 40 1.18 0.21 -1.65
CA PHE A 40 0.58 1.44 -1.15
C PHE A 40 1.65 2.42 -0.66
N ALA A 41 1.44 3.70 -0.95
CA ALA A 41 2.32 4.78 -0.50
C ALA A 41 3.73 4.70 -1.08
N LEU A 42 3.87 4.06 -2.25
CA LEU A 42 5.15 4.02 -2.94
C LEU A 42 5.58 5.42 -3.36
N ARG A 43 4.63 6.26 -3.71
CA ARG A 43 4.87 7.64 -4.12
C ARG A 43 4.00 8.57 -3.31
N ALA A 44 4.36 9.85 -3.32
CA ALA A 44 3.55 10.86 -2.66
C ALA A 44 2.16 10.94 -3.30
N MET A 45 1.16 11.12 -2.46
CA MET A 45 -0.23 11.23 -2.88
C MET A 45 -0.69 12.67 -2.65
N ASP A 46 -1.36 13.24 -3.66
CA ASP A 46 -1.88 14.60 -3.53
C ASP A 46 -3.21 14.58 -2.75
N GLN A 47 -3.87 15.72 -2.67
CA GLN A 47 -5.11 15.85 -1.90
C GLN A 47 -6.21 14.97 -2.45
N ILE A 48 -6.31 14.87 -3.77
CA ILE A 48 -7.34 14.05 -4.40
C ILE A 48 -7.08 12.58 -4.13
N ASP A 49 -5.83 12.14 -4.29
CA ASP A 49 -5.45 10.75 -4.02
C ASP A 49 -5.74 10.39 -2.56
N THR A 50 -5.37 11.28 -1.65
CA THR A 50 -5.57 11.03 -0.22
C THR A 50 -7.06 10.90 0.10
N ALA A 51 -7.90 11.76 -0.47
CA ALA A 51 -9.33 11.69 -0.25
C ALA A 51 -9.94 10.41 -0.82
N GLU A 52 -9.45 9.95 -1.97
CA GLU A 52 -9.93 8.70 -2.56
C GLU A 52 -9.61 7.51 -1.66
N VAL A 53 -8.36 7.44 -1.19
CA VAL A 53 -7.95 6.38 -0.29
C VAL A 53 -8.77 6.40 0.99
N TYR A 54 -8.94 7.58 1.56
CA TYR A 54 -9.73 7.74 2.77
C TYR A 54 -11.14 7.21 2.59
N GLU A 55 -11.80 7.60 1.50
CA GLU A 55 -13.17 7.18 1.26
C GLU A 55 -13.28 5.67 1.11
N ILE A 56 -12.38 5.06 0.36
CA ILE A 56 -12.40 3.62 0.16
C ILE A 56 -12.21 2.89 1.49
N ILE A 57 -11.24 3.31 2.28
CA ILE A 57 -10.94 2.64 3.55
C ILE A 57 -12.10 2.80 4.53
N VAL A 58 -12.62 4.03 4.66
CA VAL A 58 -13.68 4.30 5.61
C VAL A 58 -14.97 3.57 5.25
N GLU A 59 -15.35 3.61 3.96
CA GLU A 59 -16.58 2.96 3.54
C GLU A 59 -16.52 1.45 3.61
N ARG A 60 -15.32 0.89 3.43
CA ARG A 60 -15.17 -0.57 3.53
C ARG A 60 -14.94 -1.04 4.96
N HIS A 61 -14.65 -0.12 5.87
CA HIS A 61 -14.34 -0.47 7.26
C HIS A 61 -15.50 -1.23 7.90
N ARG A 62 -15.21 -2.42 8.45
CA ARG A 62 -16.18 -3.30 9.10
C ARG A 62 -17.25 -3.87 8.17
N ARG A 63 -17.09 -3.70 6.86
CA ARG A 63 -18.07 -4.19 5.90
C ARG A 63 -17.49 -5.21 4.95
N ALA A 64 -16.24 -5.06 4.61
CA ALA A 64 -15.57 -5.94 3.66
C ALA A 64 -14.09 -5.97 3.97
N SER A 65 -13.40 -6.98 3.46
CA SER A 65 -11.98 -7.15 3.74
C SER A 65 -11.13 -6.29 2.82
N THR A 66 -10.18 -5.57 3.40
CA THR A 66 -9.23 -4.77 2.64
C THR A 66 -7.82 -5.18 3.05
N ILE A 67 -7.01 -5.53 2.07
CA ILE A 67 -5.62 -5.91 2.29
C ILE A 67 -4.75 -4.84 1.64
N LEU A 68 -3.84 -4.31 2.43
CA LEU A 68 -2.94 -3.26 1.96
C LEU A 68 -1.51 -3.75 2.11
N THR A 69 -0.75 -3.73 1.03
CA THR A 69 0.66 -4.07 1.11
C THR A 69 1.48 -2.81 0.89
N SER A 70 2.59 -2.70 1.62
CA SER A 70 3.44 -1.53 1.51
C SER A 70 4.84 -1.86 1.99
N ASN A 71 5.83 -1.18 1.42
CA ASN A 71 7.20 -1.24 1.90
C ASN A 71 7.45 -0.20 3.00
N ARG A 72 6.43 0.58 3.34
CA ARG A 72 6.56 1.64 4.32
C ARG A 72 5.83 1.28 5.59
N ASP A 73 6.34 1.71 6.73
CA ASP A 73 5.60 1.54 7.97
C ASP A 73 4.49 2.62 8.04
N PRO A 74 3.58 2.51 9.02
CA PRO A 74 2.46 3.45 9.09
C PRO A 74 2.86 4.91 9.14
N GLY A 75 3.93 5.25 9.85
CA GLY A 75 4.40 6.63 9.89
C GLY A 75 4.87 7.11 8.54
N GLU A 76 5.55 6.25 7.81
CA GLU A 76 6.01 6.60 6.46
C GLU A 76 4.85 6.71 5.49
N MET A 77 3.82 5.88 5.65
CA MET A 77 2.61 6.00 4.84
C MET A 77 1.95 7.36 5.04
N LEU A 78 1.84 7.79 6.29
CA LEU A 78 1.27 9.09 6.61
C LEU A 78 2.04 10.22 5.95
N ALA A 79 3.36 10.11 5.92
CA ALA A 79 4.21 11.14 5.32
C ALA A 79 3.99 11.27 3.81
N GLN A 80 3.48 10.23 3.17
CA GLN A 80 3.22 10.27 1.73
C GLN A 80 1.84 10.84 1.39
N MET A 81 0.97 11.03 2.38
CA MET A 81 -0.39 11.48 2.14
C MET A 81 -0.50 12.97 2.39
N ALA A 82 -1.31 13.65 1.57
CA ALA A 82 -1.35 15.11 1.57
C ALA A 82 -2.11 15.72 2.75
N ASP A 83 -3.17 15.06 3.22
CA ASP A 83 -4.01 15.59 4.28
C ASP A 83 -3.77 14.79 5.56
N PRO A 84 -3.10 15.36 6.57
CA PRO A 84 -2.77 14.60 7.78
C PRO A 84 -3.98 14.07 8.54
N LEU A 85 -5.08 14.81 8.55
CA LEU A 85 -6.27 14.36 9.27
C LEU A 85 -6.92 13.17 8.60
N LEU A 86 -7.12 13.25 7.30
CA LEU A 86 -7.68 12.14 6.53
C LEU A 86 -6.74 10.93 6.58
N ALA A 87 -5.44 11.20 6.42
CA ALA A 87 -4.44 10.14 6.44
C ALA A 87 -4.46 9.39 7.77
N GLN A 88 -4.44 10.11 8.87
CA GLN A 88 -4.46 9.49 10.19
C GLN A 88 -5.72 8.68 10.40
N SER A 89 -6.86 9.22 9.99
CA SER A 89 -8.14 8.53 10.15
C SER A 89 -8.18 7.23 9.34
N ALA A 90 -7.66 7.27 8.12
CA ALA A 90 -7.61 6.07 7.27
C ALA A 90 -6.70 5.00 7.88
N ILE A 91 -5.50 5.39 8.31
CA ILE A 91 -4.54 4.45 8.88
C ILE A 91 -5.08 3.85 10.18
N ASP A 92 -5.74 4.66 11.01
CA ASP A 92 -6.32 4.17 12.25
C ASP A 92 -7.38 3.08 11.98
N ARG A 93 -8.19 3.28 10.94
CA ARG A 93 -9.20 2.29 10.60
C ARG A 93 -8.60 1.01 10.05
N LEU A 94 -7.53 1.13 9.27
CA LEU A 94 -6.82 -0.05 8.81
C LEU A 94 -6.30 -0.88 9.98
N HIS A 95 -5.81 -0.20 11.02
CA HIS A 95 -5.22 -0.90 12.16
C HIS A 95 -6.25 -1.46 13.12
N SER A 96 -7.42 -0.84 13.25
CA SER A 96 -8.36 -1.18 14.30
C SER A 96 -8.90 -2.61 14.19
N ASN A 97 -9.01 -3.15 12.99
CA ASN A 97 -9.49 -4.52 12.76
C ASN A 97 -8.50 -5.35 11.97
N ALA A 98 -7.29 -4.87 11.85
CA ALA A 98 -6.31 -5.53 10.99
C ALA A 98 -5.49 -6.53 11.76
N HIS A 99 -5.12 -7.60 11.08
CA HIS A 99 -4.02 -8.42 11.50
C HIS A 99 -2.80 -7.91 10.77
N GLU A 100 -1.99 -7.16 11.47
CA GLU A 100 -0.79 -6.61 10.87
C GLU A 100 0.29 -7.68 10.83
N LEU A 101 0.77 -7.97 9.63
CA LEU A 101 1.87 -8.89 9.45
C LEU A 101 3.07 -8.10 9.00
N VAL A 102 4.06 -8.00 9.87
CA VAL A 102 5.30 -7.30 9.56
C VAL A 102 6.36 -8.33 9.22
N ILE A 103 6.92 -8.21 8.02
CA ILE A 103 8.00 -9.10 7.60
C ILE A 103 9.27 -8.28 7.65
N ASP A 104 10.08 -8.55 8.66
CA ASP A 104 11.31 -7.83 8.89
C ASP A 104 12.42 -8.31 7.99
N GLY A 105 13.41 -7.46 7.86
CA GLY A 105 14.61 -7.79 7.13
C GLY A 105 14.38 -7.78 5.65
N GLU A 106 15.11 -8.63 4.97
CA GLU A 106 15.05 -8.70 3.53
C GLU A 106 13.77 -9.37 3.08
N SER A 107 13.10 -8.80 2.14
CA SER A 107 12.01 -9.52 1.50
C SER A 107 12.61 -10.67 0.69
N TYR A 108 11.81 -11.68 0.47
CA TYR A 108 12.22 -12.80 -0.36
C TYR A 108 12.67 -12.34 -1.75
N ARG A 109 11.94 -11.39 -2.31
CA ARG A 109 12.22 -10.85 -3.63
C ARG A 109 13.57 -10.15 -3.67
N ARG A 110 13.91 -9.40 -2.63
CA ARG A 110 15.22 -8.75 -2.55
C ARG A 110 16.35 -9.74 -2.50
N ARG A 111 16.17 -10.81 -1.76
CA ARG A 111 17.23 -11.81 -1.63
C ARG A 111 17.50 -12.53 -2.94
N GLN A 112 16.56 -12.53 -3.85
CA GLN A 112 16.74 -13.18 -5.14
C GLN A 112 17.38 -12.28 -6.18
N ARG A 113 17.59 -11.00 -5.88
CA ARG A 113 18.23 -10.11 -6.82
C ARG A 113 19.72 -10.43 -6.94
N PRO A 114 20.23 -10.61 -8.15
CA PRO A 114 21.67 -10.83 -8.31
C PRO A 114 22.44 -9.63 -7.81
N GLY A 115 23.56 -9.88 -7.13
CA GLY A 115 24.47 -8.84 -6.68
C GLY A 115 24.01 -8.02 -5.50
N ILE A 116 22.88 -8.35 -4.93
CA ILE A 116 22.41 -7.60 -3.80
C ILE A 116 22.98 -8.09 -2.50
N ASP A 117 23.10 -9.32 -2.33
CA ASP A 117 23.55 -9.78 -1.12
C ASP A 117 24.66 -10.53 -1.18
N THR A 118 25.02 -10.87 -0.87
CA THR A 118 26.01 -11.55 -0.97
C THR A 118 27.01 -11.14 -0.14
N THR A 119 26.92 -10.88 -0.07
CA THR A 119 27.42 -10.56 0.48
C THR A 119 27.45 -10.50 1.43
N GLU A 120 27.40 -10.55 1.52
CA GLU A 120 27.31 -10.44 2.18
C GLU A 120 27.69 -11.08 2.75
N HIS A 121 28.07 -11.45 2.77
CA HIS A 121 28.40 -11.98 3.18
C HIS A 121 29.18 -12.35 3.32
N PRO A 122 29.69 -12.35 3.31
CA PRO A 122 30.55 -12.74 3.35
C PRO A 122 31.22 -13.22 3.66
N GLU A 123 31.56 -13.36 3.74
CA GLU A 123 32.13 -13.69 3.96
C GLU A 123 32.91 -13.84 4.06
N PRO A 124 33.36 -13.77 4.23
CA PRO A 124 34.20 -13.88 4.17
C PRO A 124 34.91 -14.32 4.29
N SER A 125 35.34 -14.47 4.23
CA SER A 125 35.95 -14.81 4.24
C SER A 125 36.67 -15.23 4.41
N SER A 126 37.05 -15.32 4.38
CA SER A 126 37.78 -15.63 4.43
C SER A 126 38.56 -15.90 4.65
N PRO A 127 39.00 -15.94 4.73
CA PRO A 127 39.89 -16.12 4.88
C PRO A 127 40.62 -16.35 5.10
N ARG A 128 40.91 -16.24 5.09
CA ARG A 128 41.47 -16.35 5.35
C ARG A 128 42.33 -16.73 5.52
N ARG A 129 42.68 -16.73 5.27
CA ARG A 129 43.36 -17.00 5.53
C ARG A 129 44.07 -16.96 5.81
N HIS A 130 44.27 -17.02 5.86
CA HIS A 130 44.73 -17.01 6.28
C HIS A 130 45.05 -16.94 6.37
#